data_dddd0c1eab8265770b23ff9127291124
#
_entry.id   dddd0c1eab8265770b23ff9127291124
#
_cell.length_a   1.000
_cell.length_b   1.000
_cell.length_c   1.000
_cell.angle_alpha   90.00
_cell.angle_beta   90.00
_cell.angle_gamma   90.00
#
_symmetry.space_group_name_H-M   'P 1'
#
loop_
_entity.id
_entity.type
_entity.pdbx_description
1 polymer ?
#
loop_
_entity_poly.entity_id
_entity_poly.type
_entity_poly.pdbx_seq_one_letter_code
_entity_poly.pdbx_strand_id
1 'polypeptide(L)'
;MNVVVGFAELLTESKELAPEAKVEYGKMIQENAENLLKYVNSILELSRLESGKTKYKHEGCEVMSLCRKGVEFARQVGNGRLAIRLDTNIQSQMICTDENWFSTLLSSLLVPAENDKNSYNIVVRIRYDKEKGIVTFKIIGTPLAKSRFENKTTLIRHEINAHFIHAFGGIYKVQSDTHEGPLVIFTWPKTGD
;
A
#
# COMPACT_ATOMS: atom_id res chain seq x y z
N MET A 1 -7.50 23.47 -12.95
CA MET A 1 -8.72 23.04 -13.66
C MET A 1 -8.83 21.54 -13.61
N ASN A 2 -9.98 20.99 -13.34
CA ASN A 2 -10.15 19.55 -13.20
C ASN A 2 -10.04 18.91 -14.60
N VAL A 3 -9.14 17.95 -14.78
CA VAL A 3 -8.88 17.25 -16.05
C VAL A 3 -10.16 16.64 -16.63
N VAL A 4 -11.03 16.10 -15.76
CA VAL A 4 -12.33 15.54 -16.15
C VAL A 4 -13.23 16.58 -16.79
N VAL A 5 -13.30 17.78 -16.22
CA VAL A 5 -14.13 18.87 -16.74
C VAL A 5 -13.56 19.36 -18.07
N GLY A 6 -12.24 19.55 -18.16
CA GLY A 6 -11.61 20.03 -19.38
C GLY A 6 -11.79 19.09 -20.59
N PHE A 7 -11.66 17.77 -20.40
CA PHE A 7 -11.92 16.82 -21.49
C PHE A 7 -13.42 16.68 -21.81
N ALA A 8 -14.30 16.82 -20.82
CA ALA A 8 -15.73 16.83 -21.06
C ALA A 8 -16.16 18.08 -21.88
N GLU A 9 -15.61 19.26 -21.59
CA GLU A 9 -15.81 20.48 -22.38
C GLU A 9 -15.33 20.30 -23.82
N LEU A 10 -14.12 19.74 -24.03
CA LEU A 10 -13.60 19.45 -25.38
C LEU A 10 -14.51 18.50 -26.16
N LEU A 11 -15.09 17.48 -25.50
CA LEU A 11 -16.03 16.56 -26.13
C LEU A 11 -17.34 17.24 -26.54
N THR A 12 -17.80 18.22 -25.76
CA THR A 12 -19.10 18.88 -25.97
C THR A 12 -19.00 20.06 -26.93
N GLU A 13 -17.90 20.80 -26.90
CA GLU A 13 -17.71 22.03 -27.70
C GLU A 13 -17.15 21.80 -29.10
N SER A 14 -16.34 20.72 -29.27
CA SER A 14 -15.69 20.44 -30.55
C SER A 14 -16.62 19.66 -31.48
N LYS A 15 -17.19 20.34 -32.47
CA LYS A 15 -18.12 19.74 -33.45
C LYS A 15 -17.46 18.74 -34.40
N GLU A 16 -16.14 18.82 -34.63
CA GLU A 16 -15.38 18.03 -35.61
C GLU A 16 -14.27 17.16 -35.03
N LEU A 17 -14.45 16.64 -33.80
CA LEU A 17 -13.51 15.67 -33.24
C LEU A 17 -13.58 14.35 -33.99
N ALA A 18 -12.41 13.84 -34.39
CA ALA A 18 -12.26 12.48 -34.92
C ALA A 18 -12.82 11.44 -33.95
N PRO A 19 -13.46 10.35 -34.44
CA PRO A 19 -14.02 9.31 -33.58
C PRO A 19 -13.00 8.73 -32.58
N GLU A 20 -11.75 8.58 -33.00
CA GLU A 20 -10.65 8.07 -32.20
C GLU A 20 -10.33 9.01 -31.03
N ALA A 21 -10.32 10.33 -31.28
CA ALA A 21 -10.09 11.33 -30.22
C ALA A 21 -11.24 11.37 -29.20
N LYS A 22 -12.48 11.12 -29.62
CA LYS A 22 -13.62 11.02 -28.70
C LYS A 22 -13.47 9.84 -27.76
N VAL A 23 -13.03 8.68 -28.27
CA VAL A 23 -12.77 7.48 -27.47
C VAL A 23 -11.62 7.72 -26.50
N GLU A 24 -10.55 8.37 -26.93
CA GLU A 24 -9.40 8.70 -26.10
C GLU A 24 -9.77 9.64 -24.95
N TYR A 25 -10.48 10.74 -25.24
CA TYR A 25 -10.94 11.67 -24.20
C TYR A 25 -11.92 11.02 -23.24
N GLY A 26 -12.81 10.15 -23.73
CA GLY A 26 -13.71 9.35 -22.88
C GLY A 26 -12.94 8.46 -21.90
N LYS A 27 -11.89 7.77 -22.36
CA LYS A 27 -11.01 6.97 -21.50
C LYS A 27 -10.28 7.83 -20.47
N MET A 28 -9.74 8.99 -20.87
CA MET A 28 -9.07 9.91 -19.95
C MET A 28 -10.01 10.43 -18.86
N ILE A 29 -11.27 10.74 -19.21
CA ILE A 29 -12.29 11.12 -18.23
C ILE A 29 -12.56 9.98 -17.26
N GLN A 30 -12.78 8.77 -17.78
CA GLN A 30 -13.05 7.59 -16.96
C GLN A 30 -11.90 7.32 -15.98
N GLU A 31 -10.66 7.23 -16.46
CA GLU A 31 -9.48 6.97 -15.62
C GLU A 31 -9.31 8.02 -14.52
N ASN A 32 -9.51 9.30 -14.85
CA ASN A 32 -9.40 10.37 -13.86
C ASN A 32 -10.55 10.35 -12.84
N ALA A 33 -11.77 10.00 -13.25
CA ALA A 33 -12.92 9.86 -12.36
C ALA A 33 -12.72 8.68 -11.40
N GLU A 34 -12.23 7.53 -11.88
CA GLU A 34 -11.89 6.37 -11.04
C GLU A 34 -10.78 6.70 -10.02
N ASN A 35 -9.74 7.43 -10.44
CA ASN A 35 -8.68 7.88 -9.55
C ASN A 35 -9.22 8.85 -8.47
N LEU A 36 -10.12 9.76 -8.83
CA LEU A 36 -10.76 10.65 -7.86
C LEU A 36 -11.60 9.86 -6.85
N LEU A 37 -12.37 8.88 -7.31
CA LEU A 37 -13.16 8.02 -6.42
C LEU A 37 -12.29 7.23 -5.45
N LYS A 38 -11.17 6.65 -5.92
CA LYS A 38 -10.17 5.98 -5.07
C LYS A 38 -9.62 6.94 -4.01
N TYR A 39 -9.32 8.17 -4.40
CA TYR A 39 -8.82 9.20 -3.50
C TYR A 39 -9.84 9.58 -2.42
N VAL A 40 -11.09 9.82 -2.80
CA VAL A 40 -12.18 10.14 -1.85
C VAL A 40 -12.39 8.97 -0.87
N ASN A 41 -12.43 7.72 -1.36
CA ASN A 41 -12.57 6.55 -0.50
C ASN A 41 -11.42 6.43 0.52
N SER A 42 -10.19 6.71 0.09
CA SER A 42 -9.02 6.70 1.00
C SER A 42 -9.12 7.79 2.08
N ILE A 43 -9.61 8.99 1.74
CA ILE A 43 -9.85 10.06 2.73
C ILE A 43 -10.93 9.64 3.73
N LEU A 44 -12.03 9.04 3.26
CA LEU A 44 -13.10 8.57 4.13
C LEU A 44 -12.61 7.46 5.07
N GLU A 45 -11.76 6.55 4.57
CA GLU A 45 -11.13 5.51 5.37
C GLU A 45 -10.23 6.12 6.46
N LEU A 46 -9.34 7.05 6.08
CA LEU A 46 -8.49 7.76 7.04
C LEU A 46 -9.30 8.49 8.10
N SER A 47 -10.35 9.21 7.71
CA SER A 47 -11.25 9.91 8.64
C SER A 47 -11.93 8.96 9.64
N ARG A 48 -12.32 7.75 9.19
CA ARG A 48 -12.87 6.71 10.10
C ARG A 48 -11.82 6.21 11.09
N LEU A 49 -10.57 6.02 10.64
CA LEU A 49 -9.45 5.62 11.50
C LEU A 49 -9.16 6.70 12.55
N GLU A 50 -9.01 7.96 12.14
CA GLU A 50 -8.75 9.09 13.04
C GLU A 50 -9.86 9.29 14.08
N SER A 51 -11.12 9.04 13.72
CA SER A 51 -12.24 9.14 14.66
C SER A 51 -12.30 8.02 15.71
N GLY A 52 -11.38 7.04 15.66
CA GLY A 52 -11.32 5.89 16.56
C GLY A 52 -12.53 4.93 16.45
N LYS A 53 -13.35 5.07 15.41
CA LYS A 53 -14.54 4.22 15.20
C LYS A 53 -14.21 2.85 14.60
N THR A 54 -13.01 2.68 14.05
CA THR A 54 -12.57 1.41 13.48
C THR A 54 -12.26 0.43 14.61
N LYS A 55 -12.95 -0.70 14.60
CA LYS A 55 -12.71 -1.80 15.52
C LYS A 55 -11.86 -2.85 14.82
N TYR A 56 -10.65 -3.04 15.29
CA TYR A 56 -9.78 -4.11 14.83
C TYR A 56 -10.07 -5.41 15.58
N LYS A 57 -9.94 -6.52 14.88
CA LYS A 57 -9.90 -7.83 15.52
C LYS A 57 -8.52 -8.04 16.15
N HIS A 58 -8.49 -8.68 17.31
CA HIS A 58 -7.25 -9.01 18.01
C HIS A 58 -7.12 -10.54 18.01
N GLU A 59 -6.54 -11.08 16.94
CA GLU A 59 -6.39 -12.53 16.72
C GLU A 59 -4.91 -12.91 16.73
N GLY A 60 -4.59 -14.06 17.29
CA GLY A 60 -3.25 -14.64 17.22
C GLY A 60 -2.96 -15.13 15.81
N CYS A 61 -2.01 -14.50 15.11
CA CYS A 61 -1.66 -14.83 13.74
C CYS A 61 -0.18 -15.20 13.64
N GLU A 62 0.13 -16.23 12.84
CA GLU A 62 1.51 -16.63 12.58
C GLU A 62 2.12 -15.71 11.50
N VAL A 63 3.25 -15.07 11.84
CA VAL A 63 3.90 -14.02 11.02
C VAL A 63 4.24 -14.50 9.62
N MET A 64 4.81 -15.70 9.49
CA MET A 64 5.23 -16.20 8.18
C MET A 64 4.06 -16.60 7.29
N SER A 65 2.96 -17.07 7.90
CA SER A 65 1.71 -17.33 7.18
C SER A 65 1.13 -16.06 6.58
N LEU A 66 1.04 -14.98 7.38
CA LEU A 66 0.59 -13.67 6.93
C LEU A 66 1.46 -13.15 5.77
N CYS A 67 2.78 -13.22 5.93
CA CYS A 67 3.72 -12.72 4.92
C CYS A 67 3.67 -13.54 3.62
N ARG A 68 3.57 -14.86 3.70
CA ARG A 68 3.44 -15.72 2.51
C ARG A 68 2.17 -15.43 1.74
N LYS A 69 1.02 -15.33 2.42
CA LYS A 69 -0.26 -14.96 1.80
C LYS A 69 -0.17 -13.61 1.08
N GLY A 70 0.38 -12.58 1.76
CA GLY A 70 0.52 -11.25 1.17
C GLY A 70 1.48 -11.20 -0.02
N VAL A 71 2.61 -11.92 0.03
CA VAL A 71 3.56 -12.02 -1.08
C VAL A 71 2.95 -12.77 -2.27
N GLU A 72 2.24 -13.86 -2.03
CA GLU A 72 1.59 -14.62 -3.09
C GLU A 72 0.51 -13.80 -3.80
N PHE A 73 -0.33 -13.11 -3.03
CA PHE A 73 -1.30 -12.17 -3.57
C PHE A 73 -0.64 -11.08 -4.43
N ALA A 74 0.42 -10.44 -3.91
CA ALA A 74 1.14 -9.41 -4.64
C ALA A 74 1.74 -9.93 -5.95
N ARG A 75 2.30 -11.14 -5.97
CA ARG A 75 2.82 -11.78 -7.19
C ARG A 75 1.73 -12.04 -8.23
N GLN A 76 0.56 -12.51 -7.81
CA GLN A 76 -0.57 -12.74 -8.70
C GLN A 76 -1.04 -11.44 -9.37
N VAL A 77 -1.24 -10.38 -8.57
CA VAL A 77 -1.67 -9.06 -9.08
C VAL A 77 -0.59 -8.41 -9.93
N GLY A 78 0.68 -8.62 -9.59
CA GLY A 78 1.83 -8.03 -10.26
C GLY A 78 2.11 -8.54 -11.67
N ASN A 79 1.45 -9.61 -12.13
CA ASN A 79 1.59 -10.16 -13.49
C ASN A 79 3.05 -10.31 -13.95
N GLY A 80 3.92 -10.90 -13.11
CA GLY A 80 5.33 -11.12 -13.41
C GLY A 80 6.24 -9.89 -13.26
N ARG A 81 5.72 -8.72 -12.90
CA ARG A 81 6.50 -7.48 -12.70
C ARG A 81 7.13 -7.38 -11.31
N LEU A 82 6.76 -8.26 -10.39
CA LEU A 82 7.20 -8.23 -9.00
C LEU A 82 8.09 -9.43 -8.69
N ALA A 83 9.39 -9.20 -8.52
CA ALA A 83 10.31 -10.15 -7.94
C ALA A 83 10.38 -9.91 -6.42
N ILE A 84 9.71 -10.75 -5.62
CA ILE A 84 9.62 -10.58 -4.17
C ILE A 84 10.40 -11.71 -3.48
N ARG A 85 11.34 -11.35 -2.60
CA ARG A 85 12.11 -12.28 -1.79
C ARG A 85 11.79 -12.07 -0.31
N LEU A 86 11.52 -13.17 0.40
CA LEU A 86 11.43 -13.20 1.86
C LEU A 86 12.83 -13.50 2.43
N ASP A 87 13.27 -12.66 3.37
CA ASP A 87 14.54 -12.78 4.11
C ASP A 87 14.20 -12.76 5.61
N THR A 88 14.30 -13.89 6.30
CA THR A 88 13.84 -14.01 7.67
C THR A 88 14.78 -14.85 8.54
N ASN A 89 14.82 -14.54 9.85
CA ASN A 89 15.40 -15.38 10.89
C ASN A 89 14.33 -16.06 11.76
N ILE A 90 13.06 -15.96 11.37
CA ILE A 90 11.92 -16.49 12.14
C ILE A 90 11.53 -17.84 11.57
N GLN A 91 11.43 -18.85 12.43
CA GLN A 91 10.84 -20.15 12.10
C GLN A 91 9.34 -20.13 12.35
N SER A 92 8.93 -19.68 13.55
CA SER A 92 7.54 -19.50 13.93
C SER A 92 7.45 -18.38 14.98
N GLN A 93 6.57 -17.43 14.76
CA GLN A 93 6.31 -16.33 15.70
C GLN A 93 4.85 -15.90 15.59
N MET A 94 4.16 -15.86 16.71
CA MET A 94 2.80 -15.33 16.80
C MET A 94 2.82 -13.84 17.12
N ILE A 95 1.91 -13.11 16.49
CA ILE A 95 1.59 -11.71 16.83
C ILE A 95 0.07 -11.57 16.98
N CYS A 96 -0.36 -10.60 17.78
CA CYS A 96 -1.77 -10.22 17.84
C CYS A 96 -2.05 -9.17 16.77
N THR A 97 -2.96 -9.45 15.83
CA THR A 97 -3.28 -8.53 14.74
C THR A 97 -4.66 -8.83 14.17
N ASP A 98 -5.14 -7.96 13.30
CA ASP A 98 -6.26 -8.22 12.40
C ASP A 98 -5.70 -8.72 11.05
N GLU A 99 -5.99 -9.98 10.70
CA GLU A 99 -5.47 -10.62 9.49
C GLU A 99 -5.84 -9.86 8.21
N ASN A 100 -7.08 -9.34 8.14
CA ASN A 100 -7.55 -8.63 6.95
C ASN A 100 -6.82 -7.29 6.78
N TRP A 101 -6.70 -6.53 7.87
CA TRP A 101 -5.97 -5.28 7.86
C TRP A 101 -4.47 -5.48 7.61
N PHE A 102 -3.87 -6.54 8.16
CA PHE A 102 -2.48 -6.88 7.88
C PHE A 102 -2.27 -7.26 6.40
N SER A 103 -3.22 -7.97 5.80
CA SER A 103 -3.20 -8.28 4.37
C SER A 103 -3.31 -7.00 3.51
N THR A 104 -4.17 -6.06 3.92
CA THR A 104 -4.31 -4.75 3.26
C THR A 104 -3.02 -3.94 3.37
N LEU A 105 -2.37 -3.93 4.55
CA LEU A 105 -1.06 -3.30 4.77
C LEU A 105 -0.01 -3.87 3.80
N LEU A 106 0.14 -5.19 3.75
CA LEU A 106 1.11 -5.83 2.86
C LEU A 106 0.80 -5.54 1.38
N SER A 107 -0.46 -5.60 0.98
CA SER A 107 -0.88 -5.24 -0.38
C SER A 107 -0.51 -3.80 -0.72
N SER A 108 -0.75 -2.86 0.20
CA SER A 108 -0.40 -1.45 -0.01
C SER A 108 1.09 -1.21 -0.16
N LEU A 109 1.93 -2.04 0.47
CA LEU A 109 3.38 -1.94 0.44
C LEU A 109 4.02 -2.68 -0.75
N LEU A 110 3.42 -3.77 -1.20
CA LEU A 110 4.01 -4.65 -2.21
C LEU A 110 3.45 -4.44 -3.62
N VAL A 111 2.19 -4.01 -3.74
CA VAL A 111 1.52 -3.84 -5.04
C VAL A 111 1.70 -2.41 -5.54
N PRO A 112 2.28 -2.21 -6.76
CA PRO A 112 2.38 -0.89 -7.36
C PRO A 112 0.99 -0.32 -7.70
N ALA A 113 0.94 0.98 -7.97
CA ALA A 113 -0.28 1.60 -8.48
C ALA A 113 -0.68 0.99 -9.84
N GLU A 114 -1.96 1.02 -10.14
CA GLU A 114 -2.55 0.37 -11.33
C GLU A 114 -1.90 0.82 -12.64
N ASN A 115 -1.59 2.12 -12.73
CA ASN A 115 -0.96 2.73 -13.91
C ASN A 115 0.57 2.65 -13.90
N ASP A 116 1.16 2.07 -12.86
CA ASP A 116 2.61 1.89 -12.76
C ASP A 116 3.04 0.66 -13.57
N LYS A 117 3.79 0.90 -14.63
CA LYS A 117 4.30 -0.15 -15.54
C LYS A 117 5.71 -0.64 -15.18
N ASN A 118 6.29 -0.13 -14.09
CA ASN A 118 7.64 -0.51 -13.68
C ASN A 118 7.69 -1.92 -13.11
N SER A 119 8.87 -2.54 -13.23
CA SER A 119 9.19 -3.77 -12.52
C SER A 119 9.88 -3.46 -11.20
N TYR A 120 9.63 -4.26 -10.18
CA TYR A 120 10.15 -4.07 -8.83
C TYR A 120 10.84 -5.32 -8.31
N ASN A 121 12.01 -5.12 -7.71
CA ASN A 121 12.71 -6.13 -6.92
C ASN A 121 12.52 -5.77 -5.45
N ILE A 122 11.68 -6.52 -4.76
CA ILE A 122 11.29 -6.24 -3.38
C ILE A 122 11.89 -7.28 -2.45
N VAL A 123 12.52 -6.83 -1.36
CA VAL A 123 12.96 -7.71 -0.27
C VAL A 123 12.11 -7.42 0.95
N VAL A 124 11.36 -8.43 1.39
CA VAL A 124 10.64 -8.42 2.66
C VAL A 124 11.53 -9.07 3.70
N ARG A 125 12.21 -8.25 4.49
CA ARG A 125 13.10 -8.70 5.56
C ARG A 125 12.35 -8.70 6.89
N ILE A 126 12.33 -9.83 7.58
CA ILE A 126 11.61 -10.01 8.83
C ILE A 126 12.61 -10.47 9.89
N ARG A 127 12.65 -9.78 11.03
CA ARG A 127 13.54 -10.09 12.14
C ARG A 127 12.78 -10.07 13.45
N TYR A 128 13.02 -11.07 14.29
CA TYR A 128 12.49 -11.11 15.65
C TYR A 128 13.61 -10.85 16.65
N ASP A 129 13.41 -9.84 17.47
CA ASP A 129 14.24 -9.50 18.62
C ASP A 129 13.61 -10.10 19.88
N LYS A 130 14.23 -11.17 20.40
CA LYS A 130 13.70 -11.91 21.56
C LYS A 130 13.76 -11.08 22.85
N GLU A 131 14.77 -10.23 23.00
CA GLU A 131 14.97 -9.43 24.21
C GLU A 131 13.89 -8.34 24.32
N LYS A 132 13.56 -7.73 23.20
CA LYS A 132 12.53 -6.67 23.12
C LYS A 132 11.12 -7.21 22.89
N GLY A 133 10.96 -8.47 22.49
CA GLY A 133 9.68 -9.03 22.10
C GLY A 133 9.07 -8.35 20.87
N ILE A 134 9.90 -7.92 19.90
CA ILE A 134 9.47 -7.13 18.76
C ILE A 134 9.81 -7.85 17.46
N VAL A 135 8.82 -7.93 16.55
CA VAL A 135 9.04 -8.32 15.16
C VAL A 135 9.24 -7.06 14.33
N THR A 136 10.34 -6.98 13.61
CA THR A 136 10.65 -5.87 12.69
C THR A 136 10.48 -6.34 11.25
N PHE A 137 9.70 -5.59 10.49
CA PHE A 137 9.50 -5.77 9.05
C PHE A 137 10.20 -4.63 8.31
N LYS A 138 11.03 -4.98 7.34
CA LYS A 138 11.73 -4.04 6.47
C LYS A 138 11.42 -4.39 5.02
N ILE A 139 10.67 -3.54 4.34
CA ILE A 139 10.27 -3.71 2.95
C ILE A 139 11.17 -2.82 2.09
N ILE A 140 12.11 -3.42 1.40
CA ILE A 140 13.12 -2.73 0.59
C ILE A 140 12.69 -2.77 -0.87
N GLY A 141 12.83 -1.65 -1.59
CA GLY A 141 12.43 -1.54 -2.99
C GLY A 141 10.92 -1.48 -3.20
N THR A 142 10.16 -1.13 -2.16
CA THR A 142 8.70 -1.01 -2.23
C THR A 142 8.27 0.11 -3.19
N PRO A 143 7.26 -0.15 -4.05
CA PRO A 143 6.70 0.88 -4.93
C PRO A 143 6.21 2.11 -4.15
N LEU A 144 5.64 1.88 -2.97
CA LEU A 144 5.07 2.93 -2.13
C LEU A 144 6.12 3.93 -1.60
N ALA A 145 7.33 3.47 -1.25
CA ALA A 145 8.37 4.35 -0.75
C ALA A 145 9.02 5.21 -1.85
N LYS A 146 9.01 4.73 -3.11
CA LYS A 146 9.59 5.44 -4.25
C LYS A 146 8.79 6.68 -4.62
N SER A 147 7.47 6.65 -4.44
CA SER A 147 6.54 7.74 -4.84
C SER A 147 6.17 8.68 -3.69
N ARG A 148 6.92 8.67 -2.57
CA ARG A 148 6.58 9.35 -1.30
C ARG A 148 6.14 10.81 -1.43
N PHE A 149 6.66 11.56 -2.42
CA PHE A 149 6.42 12.99 -2.54
C PHE A 149 5.61 13.39 -3.78
N GLU A 150 5.30 12.47 -4.67
CA GLU A 150 4.73 12.79 -5.97
C GLU A 150 3.20 12.70 -6.01
N ASN A 151 2.57 11.99 -5.06
CA ASN A 151 1.14 11.74 -5.13
C ASN A 151 0.46 11.79 -3.75
N LYS A 152 -0.62 12.61 -3.65
CA LYS A 152 -1.44 12.72 -2.44
C LYS A 152 -2.04 11.38 -1.98
N THR A 153 -2.38 10.51 -2.92
CA THR A 153 -2.88 9.16 -2.62
C THR A 153 -1.84 8.31 -1.87
N THR A 154 -0.57 8.43 -2.24
CA THR A 154 0.54 7.74 -1.57
C THR A 154 0.69 8.21 -0.12
N LEU A 155 0.58 9.51 0.14
CA LEU A 155 0.63 10.05 1.51
C LEU A 155 -0.49 9.49 2.37
N ILE A 156 -1.72 9.47 1.87
CA ILE A 156 -2.88 8.92 2.61
C ILE A 156 -2.69 7.42 2.89
N ARG A 157 -2.16 6.65 1.94
CA ARG A 157 -1.85 5.22 2.16
C ARG A 157 -0.80 5.03 3.26
N HIS A 158 0.20 5.91 3.35
CA HIS A 158 1.16 5.89 4.46
C HIS A 158 0.50 6.19 5.80
N GLU A 159 -0.41 7.17 5.86
CA GLU A 159 -1.15 7.50 7.08
C GLU A 159 -2.07 6.34 7.52
N ILE A 160 -2.81 5.73 6.61
CA ILE A 160 -3.64 4.54 6.88
C ILE A 160 -2.79 3.41 7.45
N ASN A 161 -1.64 3.10 6.82
CA ASN A 161 -0.74 2.06 7.28
C ASN A 161 -0.16 2.38 8.68
N ALA A 162 0.22 3.63 8.91
CA ALA A 162 0.73 4.08 10.20
C ALA A 162 -0.33 3.96 11.30
N HIS A 163 -1.57 4.40 11.05
CA HIS A 163 -2.68 4.25 11.99
C HIS A 163 -2.92 2.80 12.39
N PHE A 164 -2.97 1.89 11.42
CA PHE A 164 -3.15 0.47 11.70
C PHE A 164 -2.02 -0.09 12.57
N ILE A 165 -0.76 0.19 12.21
CA ILE A 165 0.41 -0.30 12.95
C ILE A 165 0.44 0.28 14.37
N HIS A 166 0.15 1.57 14.53
CA HIS A 166 0.11 2.23 15.85
C HIS A 166 -1.01 1.68 16.73
N ALA A 167 -2.15 1.29 16.16
CA ALA A 167 -3.26 0.68 16.91
C ALA A 167 -2.87 -0.64 17.59
N PHE A 168 -1.84 -1.33 17.06
CA PHE A 168 -1.26 -2.55 17.65
C PHE A 168 0.07 -2.28 18.39
N GLY A 169 0.37 -1.02 18.71
CA GLY A 169 1.58 -0.64 19.46
C GLY A 169 2.88 -0.68 18.67
N GLY A 170 2.81 -0.80 17.36
CA GLY A 170 3.96 -0.78 16.46
C GLY A 170 4.42 0.63 16.07
N ILE A 171 5.52 0.70 15.32
CA ILE A 171 6.08 1.95 14.78
C ILE A 171 6.17 1.80 13.27
N TYR A 172 5.82 2.84 12.52
CA TYR A 172 5.89 2.91 11.06
C TYR A 172 6.83 4.02 10.61
N LYS A 173 7.78 3.71 9.72
CA LYS A 173 8.74 4.68 9.16
C LYS A 173 8.98 4.45 7.68
N VAL A 174 9.11 5.53 6.92
CA VAL A 174 9.47 5.52 5.50
C VAL A 174 10.81 6.21 5.32
N GLN A 175 11.72 5.60 4.57
CA GLN A 175 13.04 6.14 4.27
C GLN A 175 13.27 6.03 2.76
N SER A 176 13.59 7.16 2.11
CA SER A 176 13.79 7.22 0.65
C SER A 176 15.25 7.10 0.25
N ASP A 177 16.14 7.71 1.06
CA ASP A 177 17.56 7.87 0.74
C ASP A 177 18.43 6.94 1.61
N THR A 178 18.38 5.64 1.33
CA THR A 178 19.23 4.67 2.01
C THR A 178 20.13 3.95 1.00
N HIS A 179 21.26 3.41 1.49
CA HIS A 179 22.15 2.57 0.67
C HIS A 179 21.44 1.32 0.08
N GLU A 180 20.34 0.87 0.69
CA GLU A 180 19.53 -0.25 0.22
C GLU A 180 18.38 0.21 -0.70
N GLY A 181 18.28 1.51 -1.01
CA GLY A 181 17.18 2.13 -1.76
C GLY A 181 15.98 2.51 -0.90
N PRO A 182 14.85 2.90 -1.53
CA PRO A 182 13.65 3.31 -0.81
C PRO A 182 13.06 2.12 -0.03
N LEU A 183 12.73 2.36 1.24
CA LEU A 183 12.23 1.31 2.12
C LEU A 183 11.17 1.80 3.12
N VAL A 184 10.34 0.86 3.56
CA VAL A 184 9.44 1.02 4.69
C VAL A 184 9.88 0.09 5.80
N ILE A 185 9.94 0.61 7.03
CA ILE A 185 10.18 -0.18 8.25
C ILE A 185 8.96 -0.06 9.14
N PHE A 186 8.49 -1.19 9.64
CA PHE A 186 7.51 -1.19 10.72
C PHE A 186 7.82 -2.29 11.74
N THR A 187 7.37 -2.05 12.96
CA THR A 187 7.56 -2.97 14.06
C THR A 187 6.21 -3.47 14.55
N TRP A 188 6.22 -4.67 15.13
CA TRP A 188 5.06 -5.28 15.77
C TRP A 188 5.47 -5.87 17.10
N PRO A 189 4.83 -5.49 18.20
CA PRO A 189 5.13 -6.10 19.50
C PRO A 189 4.62 -7.57 19.50
N LYS A 190 5.36 -8.42 20.20
CA LYS A 190 4.86 -9.75 20.55
C LYS A 190 3.61 -9.59 21.40
N THR A 191 2.63 -10.44 21.20
CA THR A 191 1.49 -10.56 22.14
C THR A 191 2.02 -10.77 23.56
N GLY A 192 1.65 -9.90 24.48
CA GLY A 192 1.82 -10.19 25.90
C GLY A 192 1.06 -11.47 26.21
N ASP A 193 1.68 -12.35 26.96
CA ASP A 193 1.04 -13.56 27.50
C ASP A 193 -0.14 -13.16 28.38
#